data_d246eaa0a0d7d18f9efbbb46e9122b0a
#
_entry.id   d246eaa0a0d7d18f9efbbb46e9122b0a
#
_cell.length_a   1.000
_cell.length_b   1.000
_cell.length_c   1.000
_cell.angle_alpha   90.00
_cell.angle_beta   90.00
_cell.angle_gamma   90.00
#
_symmetry.space_group_name_H-M   'P 1'
#
loop_
_entity.id
_entity.type
_entity.pdbx_description
1 polymer ?
#
loop_
_entity_poly.entity_id
_entity_poly.type
_entity_poly.pdbx_seq_one_letter_code
_entity_poly.pdbx_strand_id
1 'polypeptide(L)'
;MAGMLEYKCPCCDGAIQFDSATQKMKCPYCDTEFDVDTLKGYDEELKDEKPSEMEWATPGGSWAEGETAGLHTYSCKSCGGEIVGDDTMAASACPFCGNPIVLTGQFAGALRPDLIIPFKLDKKAAKAKLQEHLKGKTLLPRVFRSQNHIDEIKGVYVPFWLFDSDADAQLRFTATQTRCWSDSKYDYTETNYYSVRRDGTLGFDAVPVDGSSKIEDDLMESIEPFAMQDAIPFQTAYLAGYVADKYDVSAEDSIERANKRIRRSTEETFQQTVTGYDSVKVDNSSIQLHGGKAKYALFPVWLLSTSWRGENYLFAMNGQTGKFVGDLPVDKGAARKWMLGLTAALSAASYGVMWLLWLARIL
;
A
#
# COMPACT_ATOMS: atom_id res chain seq x y z
N MET A 1 -9.88 47.97 -8.22
CA MET A 1 -10.71 47.98 -7.01
C MET A 1 -10.10 46.95 -6.10
N ALA A 2 -9.48 47.35 -5.01
CA ALA A 2 -8.96 46.42 -4.01
C ALA A 2 -10.17 45.72 -3.39
N GLY A 3 -10.33 44.42 -3.65
CA GLY A 3 -11.32 43.59 -2.98
C GLY A 3 -11.06 43.64 -1.48
N MET A 4 -12.10 43.82 -0.69
CA MET A 4 -12.04 43.70 0.76
C MET A 4 -11.67 42.24 1.08
N LEU A 5 -10.49 42.03 1.62
CA LEU A 5 -10.03 40.68 2.05
C LEU A 5 -10.88 40.30 3.27
N GLU A 6 -11.75 39.32 3.09
CA GLU A 6 -12.56 38.76 4.16
C GLU A 6 -11.82 37.56 4.75
N TYR A 7 -11.17 37.79 5.90
CA TYR A 7 -10.42 36.69 6.57
C TYR A 7 -11.38 35.73 7.27
N LYS A 8 -11.20 34.45 7.01
CA LYS A 8 -11.93 33.39 7.67
C LYS A 8 -11.12 32.75 8.81
N CYS A 9 -11.82 32.32 9.83
CA CYS A 9 -11.19 31.66 10.98
C CYS A 9 -10.63 30.27 10.61
N PRO A 10 -9.34 30.02 10.78
CA PRO A 10 -8.74 28.70 10.52
C PRO A 10 -9.32 27.56 11.38
N CYS A 11 -9.97 27.89 12.50
CA CYS A 11 -10.51 26.88 13.43
C CYS A 11 -11.96 26.49 13.13
N CYS A 12 -12.80 27.42 12.64
CA CYS A 12 -14.23 27.18 12.46
C CYS A 12 -14.83 27.77 11.17
N ASP A 13 -13.96 28.29 10.28
CA ASP A 13 -14.34 28.94 9.00
C ASP A 13 -15.29 30.16 9.13
N GLY A 14 -15.52 30.67 10.36
CA GLY A 14 -16.33 31.87 10.60
C GLY A 14 -15.58 33.11 10.25
N ALA A 15 -16.31 34.22 9.91
CA ALA A 15 -15.71 35.52 9.67
C ALA A 15 -15.05 36.07 10.94
N ILE A 16 -13.81 36.55 10.83
CA ILE A 16 -13.04 37.11 11.96
C ILE A 16 -13.02 38.62 11.90
N GLN A 17 -12.88 39.26 13.07
CA GLN A 17 -12.88 40.71 13.23
C GLN A 17 -11.62 41.15 13.95
N PHE A 18 -11.14 42.34 13.60
CA PHE A 18 -10.02 42.95 14.31
C PHE A 18 -10.48 43.51 15.65
N ASP A 19 -9.84 43.07 16.73
CA ASP A 19 -10.04 43.58 18.08
C ASP A 19 -8.98 44.64 18.36
N SER A 20 -9.41 45.89 18.44
CA SER A 20 -8.54 47.02 18.70
C SER A 20 -7.95 47.04 20.12
N ALA A 21 -8.56 46.32 21.08
CA ALA A 21 -8.08 46.29 22.46
C ALA A 21 -6.88 45.34 22.59
N THR A 22 -6.95 44.18 21.93
CA THR A 22 -5.88 43.14 21.93
C THR A 22 -4.91 43.32 20.78
N GLN A 23 -5.23 44.17 19.78
CA GLN A 23 -4.48 44.32 18.52
C GLN A 23 -4.36 43.02 17.71
N LYS A 24 -5.35 42.13 17.87
CA LYS A 24 -5.42 40.81 17.20
C LYS A 24 -6.72 40.68 16.42
N MET A 25 -6.71 39.69 15.50
CA MET A 25 -7.93 39.23 14.85
C MET A 25 -8.63 38.22 15.78
N LYS A 26 -9.90 38.44 16.10
CA LYS A 26 -10.69 37.58 16.97
C LYS A 26 -11.86 36.95 16.22
N CYS A 27 -12.08 35.67 16.40
CA CYS A 27 -13.26 35.01 15.89
C CYS A 27 -14.42 35.08 16.90
N PRO A 28 -15.56 35.69 16.53
CA PRO A 28 -16.71 35.82 17.43
C PRO A 28 -17.45 34.49 17.66
N TYR A 29 -17.13 33.45 16.90
CA TYR A 29 -17.80 32.12 16.95
C TYR A 29 -17.09 31.10 17.83
N CYS A 30 -15.75 31.12 17.83
CA CYS A 30 -14.95 30.16 18.62
C CYS A 30 -13.98 30.88 19.60
N ASP A 31 -14.05 32.20 19.71
CA ASP A 31 -13.21 33.07 20.59
C ASP A 31 -11.69 32.97 20.35
N THR A 32 -11.25 32.27 19.29
CA THR A 32 -9.82 32.17 18.96
C THR A 32 -9.25 33.49 18.48
N GLU A 33 -8.07 33.83 18.97
CA GLU A 33 -7.34 35.05 18.59
C GLU A 33 -6.13 34.68 17.72
N PHE A 34 -5.85 35.52 16.70
CA PHE A 34 -4.75 35.35 15.76
C PHE A 34 -3.99 36.66 15.60
N ASP A 35 -2.68 36.60 15.46
CA ASP A 35 -1.89 37.71 15.00
C ASP A 35 -2.18 38.01 13.52
N VAL A 36 -2.21 39.28 13.13
CA VAL A 36 -2.54 39.71 11.75
C VAL A 36 -1.57 39.10 10.73
N ASP A 37 -0.28 39.00 11.09
CA ASP A 37 0.74 38.43 10.20
C ASP A 37 0.60 36.91 10.03
N THR A 38 0.13 36.22 11.06
CA THR A 38 -0.19 34.80 10.98
C THR A 38 -1.34 34.56 10.00
N LEU A 39 -2.38 35.39 10.03
CA LEU A 39 -3.51 35.26 9.09
C LEU A 39 -3.15 35.66 7.66
N LYS A 40 -2.29 36.65 7.46
CA LYS A 40 -1.78 36.97 6.12
C LYS A 40 -1.00 35.78 5.52
N GLY A 41 -0.14 35.14 6.33
CA GLY A 41 0.56 33.91 5.91
C GLY A 41 -0.38 32.71 5.65
N TYR A 42 -1.55 32.72 6.30
CA TYR A 42 -2.58 31.70 6.09
C TYR A 42 -3.35 31.93 4.79
N ASP A 43 -3.64 33.17 4.43
CA ASP A 43 -4.36 33.60 3.22
C ASP A 43 -3.45 33.72 1.98
N GLU A 44 -2.13 33.77 2.14
CA GLU A 44 -1.24 33.55 1.00
C GLU A 44 -1.51 32.15 0.47
N GLU A 45 -2.45 32.02 -0.48
CA GLU A 45 -2.68 30.79 -1.22
C GLU A 45 -1.32 30.35 -1.75
N LEU A 46 -0.89 29.15 -1.33
CA LEU A 46 0.17 28.44 -2.02
C LEU A 46 -0.31 28.42 -3.48
N LYS A 47 0.41 29.10 -4.36
CA LYS A 47 0.03 29.17 -5.77
C LYS A 47 -0.30 27.78 -6.21
N ASP A 48 -1.56 27.53 -6.58
CA ASP A 48 -2.00 26.34 -7.29
C ASP A 48 -1.33 26.37 -8.68
N GLU A 49 -0.04 26.12 -8.69
CA GLU A 49 0.65 25.80 -9.92
C GLU A 49 0.06 24.46 -10.35
N LYS A 50 -0.62 24.49 -11.50
CA LYS A 50 -1.09 23.24 -12.11
C LYS A 50 0.05 22.24 -12.08
N PRO A 51 -0.19 20.97 -11.68
CA PRO A 51 0.83 19.95 -11.75
C PRO A 51 1.49 20.03 -13.10
N SER A 52 2.80 20.26 -13.16
CA SER A 52 3.52 20.25 -14.41
C SER A 52 3.28 18.89 -15.06
N GLU A 53 2.85 18.87 -16.31
CA GLU A 53 2.83 17.65 -17.12
C GLU A 53 4.29 17.25 -17.31
N MET A 54 4.79 16.38 -16.45
CA MET A 54 6.15 15.88 -16.52
C MET A 54 6.22 14.84 -17.62
N GLU A 55 7.14 15.01 -18.55
CA GLU A 55 7.45 13.99 -19.55
C GLU A 55 8.26 12.86 -18.87
N TRP A 56 7.77 11.65 -18.99
CA TRP A 56 8.43 10.45 -18.51
C TRP A 56 9.24 9.79 -19.63
N ALA A 57 10.49 9.43 -19.36
CA ALA A 57 11.29 8.65 -20.30
C ALA A 57 10.67 7.26 -20.49
N THR A 58 10.62 6.78 -21.73
CA THR A 58 10.06 5.47 -22.07
C THR A 58 10.92 4.35 -21.43
N PRO A 59 10.32 3.43 -20.66
CA PRO A 59 11.04 2.34 -20.01
C PRO A 59 11.30 1.17 -20.96
N GLY A 60 12.21 0.27 -20.55
CA GLY A 60 12.50 -0.99 -21.23
C GLY A 60 13.33 -0.87 -22.48
N GLY A 61 13.87 -1.98 -22.91
CA GLY A 61 14.70 -2.10 -24.08
C GLY A 61 14.10 -2.99 -25.18
N SER A 62 14.79 -3.06 -26.31
CA SER A 62 14.55 -4.08 -27.33
C SER A 62 15.33 -5.36 -27.01
N TRP A 63 14.74 -6.50 -27.34
CA TRP A 63 15.39 -7.79 -27.20
C TRP A 63 16.55 -7.92 -28.21
N ALA A 64 17.66 -8.48 -27.76
CA ALA A 64 18.74 -8.83 -28.67
C ALA A 64 18.36 -10.05 -29.53
N GLU A 65 19.00 -10.21 -30.68
CA GLU A 65 18.76 -11.33 -31.57
C GLU A 65 19.08 -12.65 -30.87
N GLY A 66 18.10 -13.58 -30.83
CA GLY A 66 18.21 -14.87 -30.14
C GLY A 66 18.01 -14.86 -28.62
N GLU A 67 17.89 -13.72 -27.95
CA GLU A 67 17.73 -13.62 -26.50
C GLU A 67 16.38 -14.21 -26.01
N THR A 68 15.38 -14.25 -26.88
CA THR A 68 14.06 -14.86 -26.61
C THR A 68 13.96 -16.32 -27.04
N ALA A 69 15.05 -16.91 -27.57
CA ALA A 69 15.06 -18.30 -27.96
C ALA A 69 14.81 -19.21 -26.75
N GLY A 70 13.82 -20.13 -26.86
CA GLY A 70 13.41 -20.98 -25.75
C GLY A 70 12.41 -20.34 -24.77
N LEU A 71 11.99 -19.09 -25.00
CA LEU A 71 10.88 -18.49 -24.25
C LEU A 71 9.56 -18.67 -24.98
N HIS A 72 8.55 -19.11 -24.23
CA HIS A 72 7.21 -19.38 -24.74
C HIS A 72 6.16 -18.58 -24.00
N THR A 73 5.11 -18.20 -24.72
CA THR A 73 3.93 -17.55 -24.11
C THR A 73 2.83 -18.57 -23.92
N TYR A 74 2.29 -18.60 -22.72
CA TYR A 74 1.12 -19.38 -22.33
C TYR A 74 -0.02 -18.44 -22.01
N SER A 75 -1.22 -18.73 -22.45
CA SER A 75 -2.39 -17.93 -22.09
C SER A 75 -3.42 -18.74 -21.31
N CYS A 76 -4.08 -18.06 -20.37
CA CYS A 76 -5.18 -18.61 -19.60
C CYS A 76 -6.50 -18.14 -20.20
N LYS A 77 -7.31 -19.06 -20.75
CA LYS A 77 -8.61 -18.73 -21.32
C LYS A 77 -9.64 -18.25 -20.27
N SER A 78 -9.40 -18.51 -18.99
CA SER A 78 -10.32 -18.16 -17.92
C SER A 78 -10.15 -16.73 -17.42
N CYS A 79 -8.91 -16.28 -17.16
CA CYS A 79 -8.63 -14.92 -16.65
C CYS A 79 -7.89 -14.01 -17.67
N GLY A 80 -7.53 -14.54 -18.84
CA GLY A 80 -6.82 -13.81 -19.88
C GLY A 80 -5.34 -13.52 -19.57
N GLY A 81 -4.77 -14.10 -18.50
CA GLY A 81 -3.37 -13.90 -18.13
C GLY A 81 -2.42 -14.48 -19.20
N GLU A 82 -1.39 -13.73 -19.58
CA GLU A 82 -0.30 -14.18 -20.45
C GLU A 82 0.95 -14.40 -19.61
N ILE A 83 1.49 -15.60 -19.65
CA ILE A 83 2.60 -16.06 -18.82
C ILE A 83 3.75 -16.46 -19.72
N VAL A 84 4.94 -16.01 -19.37
CA VAL A 84 6.17 -16.38 -20.09
C VAL A 84 6.93 -17.43 -19.28
N GLY A 85 7.36 -18.46 -19.94
CA GLY A 85 8.17 -19.52 -19.36
C GLY A 85 9.14 -20.10 -20.37
N ASP A 86 10.06 -20.92 -19.89
CA ASP A 86 11.04 -21.64 -20.69
C ASP A 86 10.54 -23.03 -21.15
N ASP A 87 11.34 -23.71 -21.99
CA ASP A 87 11.07 -25.07 -22.49
C ASP A 87 10.90 -26.11 -21.37
N THR A 88 11.41 -25.84 -20.18
CA THR A 88 11.35 -26.76 -19.03
C THR A 88 10.07 -26.61 -18.21
N MET A 89 9.28 -25.58 -18.52
CA MET A 89 8.08 -25.23 -17.78
C MET A 89 6.96 -26.24 -18.05
N ALA A 90 6.72 -27.13 -17.12
CA ALA A 90 5.56 -28.01 -17.09
C ALA A 90 4.33 -27.32 -16.44
N ALA A 91 4.12 -26.04 -16.69
CA ALA A 91 3.00 -25.32 -16.08
C ALA A 91 1.69 -25.80 -16.69
N SER A 92 0.93 -26.54 -15.91
CA SER A 92 -0.40 -27.02 -16.27
C SER A 92 -1.52 -26.09 -15.81
N ALA A 93 -1.23 -25.15 -14.92
CA ALA A 93 -2.23 -24.28 -14.30
C ALA A 93 -1.76 -22.82 -14.19
N CYS A 94 -2.70 -21.89 -14.33
CA CYS A 94 -2.47 -20.45 -14.19
C CYS A 94 -2.08 -20.09 -12.74
N PRO A 95 -1.07 -19.27 -12.51
CA PRO A 95 -0.71 -18.83 -11.16
C PRO A 95 -1.75 -17.91 -10.51
N PHE A 96 -2.56 -17.21 -11.31
CA PHE A 96 -3.55 -16.24 -10.84
C PHE A 96 -4.89 -16.86 -10.47
N CYS A 97 -5.44 -17.75 -11.29
CA CYS A 97 -6.77 -18.32 -11.09
C CYS A 97 -6.80 -19.84 -10.94
N GLY A 98 -5.66 -20.54 -11.03
CA GLY A 98 -5.55 -21.98 -10.92
C GLY A 98 -6.05 -22.79 -12.12
N ASN A 99 -6.70 -22.17 -13.12
CA ASN A 99 -7.24 -22.87 -14.29
C ASN A 99 -6.14 -23.29 -15.28
N PRO A 100 -6.39 -24.32 -16.14
CA PRO A 100 -5.43 -24.75 -17.14
C PRO A 100 -5.00 -23.63 -18.09
N ILE A 101 -3.71 -23.62 -18.43
CA ILE A 101 -3.13 -22.72 -19.43
C ILE A 101 -2.76 -23.50 -20.70
N VAL A 102 -2.71 -22.79 -21.81
CA VAL A 102 -2.32 -23.34 -23.11
C VAL A 102 -1.14 -22.59 -23.69
N LEU A 103 -0.22 -23.32 -24.31
CA LEU A 103 0.87 -22.74 -25.08
C LEU A 103 0.29 -22.02 -26.30
N THR A 104 0.60 -20.73 -26.46
CA THR A 104 0.11 -19.91 -27.57
C THR A 104 1.18 -19.67 -28.65
N GLY A 105 2.45 -19.74 -28.29
CA GLY A 105 3.54 -19.55 -29.24
C GLY A 105 4.87 -19.18 -28.59
N GLN A 106 5.82 -18.76 -29.41
CA GLN A 106 7.06 -18.17 -28.93
C GLN A 106 6.80 -16.76 -28.39
N PHE A 107 7.60 -16.36 -27.39
CA PHE A 107 7.50 -15.04 -26.77
C PHE A 107 7.85 -13.94 -27.79
N ALA A 108 6.95 -12.95 -27.96
CA ALA A 108 7.15 -11.81 -28.83
C ALA A 108 6.34 -10.61 -28.34
N GLY A 109 6.75 -9.40 -28.74
CA GLY A 109 5.94 -8.18 -28.65
C GLY A 109 5.86 -7.51 -27.28
N ALA A 110 6.72 -7.86 -26.32
CA ALA A 110 6.85 -7.13 -25.07
C ALA A 110 8.22 -6.44 -24.96
N LEU A 111 8.30 -5.40 -24.15
CA LEU A 111 9.57 -4.75 -23.83
C LEU A 111 10.49 -5.72 -23.08
N ARG A 112 11.79 -5.56 -23.27
CA ARG A 112 12.79 -6.25 -22.48
C ARG A 112 12.89 -5.57 -21.11
N PRO A 113 12.86 -6.31 -19.99
CA PRO A 113 13.11 -5.73 -18.69
C PRO A 113 14.51 -5.10 -18.58
N ASP A 114 14.62 -3.97 -17.91
CA ASP A 114 15.89 -3.35 -17.56
C ASP A 114 16.54 -4.07 -16.39
N LEU A 115 15.72 -4.40 -15.38
CA LEU A 115 16.15 -4.94 -14.10
C LEU A 115 15.35 -6.20 -13.72
N ILE A 116 15.96 -7.00 -12.87
CA ILE A 116 15.31 -8.12 -12.20
C ILE A 116 15.79 -8.20 -10.75
N ILE A 117 14.88 -8.50 -9.83
CA ILE A 117 15.24 -8.87 -8.47
C ILE A 117 15.17 -10.40 -8.35
N PRO A 118 16.29 -11.12 -8.17
CA PRO A 118 16.27 -12.58 -8.05
C PRO A 118 15.52 -13.06 -6.81
N PHE A 119 14.90 -14.24 -6.89
CA PHE A 119 14.35 -14.90 -5.72
C PHE A 119 15.44 -15.18 -4.69
N LYS A 120 15.22 -14.84 -3.41
CA LYS A 120 16.05 -15.21 -2.27
C LYS A 120 15.51 -16.43 -1.52
N LEU A 121 14.20 -16.62 -1.57
CA LEU A 121 13.51 -17.72 -0.92
C LEU A 121 13.14 -18.77 -1.97
N ASP A 122 13.59 -19.98 -1.77
CA ASP A 122 13.22 -21.13 -2.60
C ASP A 122 11.78 -21.60 -2.29
N LYS A 123 11.29 -22.54 -3.11
CA LYS A 123 9.93 -23.11 -2.94
C LYS A 123 9.73 -23.76 -1.57
N LYS A 124 10.76 -24.34 -0.98
CA LYS A 124 10.70 -24.98 0.34
C LYS A 124 10.50 -23.96 1.44
N ALA A 125 11.29 -22.88 1.39
CA ALA A 125 11.16 -21.75 2.33
C ALA A 125 9.80 -21.05 2.18
N ALA A 126 9.31 -20.86 0.94
CA ALA A 126 8.01 -20.30 0.66
C ALA A 126 6.87 -21.12 1.29
N LYS A 127 6.90 -22.45 1.12
CA LYS A 127 5.92 -23.35 1.77
C LYS A 127 5.97 -23.25 3.29
N ALA A 128 7.16 -23.21 3.89
CA ALA A 128 7.31 -23.09 5.33
C ALA A 128 6.72 -21.76 5.86
N LYS A 129 6.97 -20.65 5.17
CA LYS A 129 6.38 -19.34 5.49
C LYS A 129 4.86 -19.34 5.37
N LEU A 130 4.32 -19.96 4.31
CA LEU A 130 2.87 -20.11 4.16
C LEU A 130 2.27 -20.92 5.31
N GLN A 131 2.88 -22.07 5.69
CA GLN A 131 2.42 -22.88 6.81
C GLN A 131 2.46 -22.10 8.14
N GLU A 132 3.51 -21.31 8.37
CA GLU A 132 3.62 -20.42 9.52
C GLU A 132 2.50 -19.39 9.54
N HIS A 133 2.21 -18.74 8.40
CA HIS A 133 1.13 -17.77 8.27
C HIS A 133 -0.25 -18.38 8.55
N LEU A 134 -0.48 -19.63 8.15
CA LEU A 134 -1.75 -20.34 8.35
C LEU A 134 -1.89 -20.95 9.76
N LYS A 135 -0.81 -21.00 10.56
CA LYS A 135 -0.80 -21.57 11.90
C LYS A 135 -1.70 -20.76 12.84
N GLY A 136 -2.46 -21.47 13.67
CA GLY A 136 -3.34 -20.84 14.67
C GLY A 136 -4.66 -20.29 14.15
N LYS A 137 -4.87 -20.23 12.84
CA LYS A 137 -6.10 -19.69 12.23
C LYS A 137 -7.22 -20.75 12.24
N THR A 138 -7.80 -21.02 13.41
CA THR A 138 -8.75 -22.13 13.65
C THR A 138 -9.99 -22.11 12.77
N LEU A 139 -10.43 -20.92 12.34
CA LEU A 139 -11.64 -20.73 11.54
C LEU A 139 -11.39 -20.85 10.03
N LEU A 140 -10.15 -21.11 9.60
CA LEU A 140 -9.77 -21.27 8.20
C LEU A 140 -10.28 -22.62 7.66
N PRO A 141 -10.91 -22.66 6.46
CA PRO A 141 -11.32 -23.91 5.82
C PRO A 141 -10.14 -24.88 5.62
N ARG A 142 -10.41 -26.19 5.72
CA ARG A 142 -9.35 -27.20 5.68
C ARG A 142 -8.58 -27.24 4.36
N VAL A 143 -9.21 -26.87 3.24
CA VAL A 143 -8.57 -26.85 1.92
C VAL A 143 -7.30 -25.99 1.91
N PHE A 144 -7.31 -24.84 2.59
CA PHE A 144 -6.17 -23.92 2.65
C PHE A 144 -4.96 -24.47 3.42
N ARG A 145 -5.15 -25.53 4.22
CA ARG A 145 -4.10 -26.18 5.02
C ARG A 145 -3.65 -27.51 4.46
N SER A 146 -4.28 -28.00 3.37
CA SER A 146 -3.91 -29.28 2.82
C SER A 146 -2.52 -29.22 2.17
N GLN A 147 -1.70 -30.24 2.41
CA GLN A 147 -0.33 -30.27 1.89
C GLN A 147 -0.32 -30.21 0.35
N ASN A 148 -1.20 -30.95 -0.31
CA ASN A 148 -1.29 -30.96 -1.77
C ASN A 148 -1.55 -29.58 -2.34
N HIS A 149 -2.39 -28.76 -1.64
CA HIS A 149 -2.69 -27.41 -2.05
C HIS A 149 -1.49 -26.46 -1.82
N ILE A 150 -0.82 -26.56 -0.68
CA ILE A 150 0.39 -25.78 -0.38
C ILE A 150 1.50 -26.06 -1.41
N ASP A 151 1.54 -27.28 -1.96
CA ASP A 151 2.51 -27.68 -2.98
C ASP A 151 2.29 -27.02 -4.34
N GLU A 152 1.12 -26.43 -4.57
CA GLU A 152 0.77 -25.70 -5.79
C GLU A 152 1.33 -24.27 -5.85
N ILE A 153 1.98 -23.79 -4.77
CA ILE A 153 2.62 -22.46 -4.77
C ILE A 153 3.63 -22.30 -5.91
N LYS A 154 3.55 -21.20 -6.63
CA LYS A 154 4.36 -20.90 -7.82
C LYS A 154 5.16 -19.64 -7.63
N GLY A 155 6.42 -19.67 -8.05
CA GLY A 155 7.27 -18.48 -8.16
C GLY A 155 7.01 -17.79 -9.49
N VAL A 156 6.61 -16.53 -9.41
CA VAL A 156 6.26 -15.70 -10.56
C VAL A 156 7.07 -14.42 -10.50
N TYR A 157 7.70 -14.06 -11.58
CA TYR A 157 8.23 -12.74 -11.77
C TYR A 157 7.11 -11.83 -12.26
N VAL A 158 6.75 -10.85 -11.45
CA VAL A 158 5.67 -9.88 -11.73
C VAL A 158 6.29 -8.63 -12.34
N PRO A 159 5.70 -8.06 -13.42
CA PRO A 159 6.16 -6.83 -14.03
C PRO A 159 5.92 -5.62 -13.11
N PHE A 160 6.92 -4.77 -13.00
CA PHE A 160 6.85 -3.50 -12.29
C PHE A 160 7.45 -2.38 -13.11
N TRP A 161 6.80 -1.24 -13.06
CA TRP A 161 7.36 0.03 -13.49
C TRP A 161 8.01 0.73 -12.29
N LEU A 162 9.25 1.15 -12.44
CA LEU A 162 10.02 1.86 -11.43
C LEU A 162 10.16 3.30 -11.85
N PHE A 163 9.64 4.20 -11.05
CA PHE A 163 9.60 5.62 -11.36
C PHE A 163 10.59 6.39 -10.50
N ASP A 164 11.53 7.09 -11.16
CA ASP A 164 12.46 8.02 -10.54
C ASP A 164 11.98 9.45 -10.80
N SER A 165 11.91 10.32 -9.81
CA SER A 165 11.60 11.74 -9.99
C SER A 165 12.06 12.57 -8.81
N ASP A 166 12.21 13.88 -9.03
CA ASP A 166 12.37 14.86 -7.98
C ASP A 166 11.03 15.57 -7.72
N ALA A 167 10.75 15.89 -6.48
CA ALA A 167 9.54 16.56 -6.03
C ALA A 167 9.90 17.85 -5.28
N ASP A 168 9.62 19.01 -5.86
CA ASP A 168 9.67 20.29 -5.18
C ASP A 168 8.35 20.52 -4.46
N ALA A 169 8.42 20.69 -3.16
CA ALA A 169 7.24 20.74 -2.32
C ALA A 169 7.18 21.98 -1.47
N GLN A 170 5.98 22.56 -1.37
CA GLN A 170 5.61 23.62 -0.44
C GLN A 170 4.35 23.17 0.29
N LEU A 171 4.46 22.96 1.59
CA LEU A 171 3.35 22.47 2.41
C LEU A 171 3.04 23.38 3.58
N ARG A 172 1.76 23.51 3.86
CA ARG A 172 1.26 24.18 5.04
C ARG A 172 0.49 23.18 5.90
N PHE A 173 0.79 23.20 7.18
CA PHE A 173 0.18 22.32 8.16
C PHE A 173 -0.54 23.14 9.22
N THR A 174 -1.72 22.68 9.64
CA THR A 174 -2.36 23.09 10.88
C THR A 174 -1.93 22.12 11.97
N ALA A 175 -1.21 22.63 12.97
CA ALA A 175 -0.74 21.89 14.12
C ALA A 175 -1.42 22.36 15.41
N THR A 176 -1.67 21.46 16.36
CA THR A 176 -2.31 21.80 17.63
C THR A 176 -1.52 21.30 18.82
N GLN A 177 -1.54 22.10 19.89
CA GLN A 177 -1.13 21.69 21.22
C GLN A 177 -2.30 21.84 22.18
N THR A 178 -2.63 20.77 22.90
CA THR A 178 -3.76 20.75 23.81
C THR A 178 -3.27 20.54 25.24
N ARG A 179 -3.68 21.42 26.11
CA ARG A 179 -3.41 21.35 27.56
C ARG A 179 -4.72 21.17 28.31
N CYS A 180 -4.79 20.13 29.13
CA CYS A 180 -5.94 19.88 30.00
C CYS A 180 -5.53 20.04 31.46
N TRP A 181 -6.37 20.72 32.25
CA TRP A 181 -6.25 20.80 33.71
C TRP A 181 -7.63 20.90 34.34
N SER A 182 -7.73 20.59 35.62
CA SER A 182 -8.99 20.66 36.35
C SER A 182 -8.83 21.49 37.62
N ASP A 183 -9.88 22.13 38.00
CA ASP A 183 -10.05 22.68 39.35
C ASP A 183 -11.17 21.92 40.10
N SER A 184 -11.57 22.39 41.29
CA SER A 184 -12.60 21.73 42.11
C SER A 184 -14.00 21.74 41.48
N LYS A 185 -14.24 22.48 40.41
CA LYS A 185 -15.57 22.68 39.80
C LYS A 185 -15.60 22.39 38.29
N TYR A 186 -14.47 22.55 37.59
CA TYR A 186 -14.42 22.52 36.12
C TYR A 186 -13.19 21.78 35.63
N ASP A 187 -13.37 21.12 34.48
CA ASP A 187 -12.30 20.63 33.63
C ASP A 187 -12.06 21.63 32.51
N TYR A 188 -10.80 22.02 32.33
CA TYR A 188 -10.38 23.00 31.32
C TYR A 188 -9.60 22.30 30.22
N THR A 189 -9.87 22.70 28.99
CA THR A 189 -9.11 22.30 27.82
C THR A 189 -8.73 23.54 27.03
N GLU A 190 -7.44 23.78 26.90
CA GLU A 190 -6.89 24.84 26.08
C GLU A 190 -6.24 24.22 24.86
N THR A 191 -6.64 24.63 23.65
CA THR A 191 -6.04 24.16 22.40
C THR A 191 -5.45 25.34 21.66
N ASN A 192 -4.14 25.30 21.47
CA ASN A 192 -3.41 26.30 20.70
C ASN A 192 -3.23 25.78 19.26
N TYR A 193 -3.49 26.63 18.29
CA TYR A 193 -3.39 26.33 16.86
C TYR A 193 -2.17 27.04 16.28
N TYR A 194 -1.42 26.30 15.45
CA TYR A 194 -0.22 26.79 14.80
C TYR A 194 -0.29 26.51 13.31
N SER A 195 0.07 27.52 12.50
CA SER A 195 0.32 27.34 11.07
C SER A 195 1.81 27.08 10.87
N VAL A 196 2.16 25.92 10.33
CA VAL A 196 3.55 25.51 10.10
C VAL A 196 3.76 25.33 8.60
N ARG A 197 4.79 26.01 8.06
CA ARG A 197 5.18 25.88 6.66
C ARG A 197 6.45 25.06 6.53
N ARG A 198 6.52 24.23 5.49
CA ARG A 198 7.69 23.44 5.09
C ARG A 198 7.86 23.55 3.58
N ASP A 199 9.08 23.85 3.18
CA ASP A 199 9.47 23.91 1.78
C ASP A 199 10.74 23.08 1.58
N GLY A 200 10.87 22.43 0.43
CA GLY A 200 12.07 21.64 0.11
C GLY A 200 11.88 20.72 -1.07
N THR A 201 12.95 20.02 -1.42
CA THR A 201 12.99 19.05 -2.52
C THR A 201 13.25 17.65 -1.96
N LEU A 202 12.54 16.64 -2.48
CA LEU A 202 12.77 15.22 -2.23
C LEU A 202 13.05 14.51 -3.53
N GLY A 203 14.12 13.70 -3.55
CA GLY A 203 14.39 12.76 -4.64
C GLY A 203 13.72 11.41 -4.38
N PHE A 204 13.08 10.86 -5.39
CA PHE A 204 12.50 9.52 -5.38
C PHE A 204 13.21 8.64 -6.37
N ASP A 205 13.67 7.48 -5.92
CA ASP A 205 14.35 6.48 -6.73
C ASP A 205 13.58 5.16 -6.66
N ALA A 206 13.28 4.61 -7.82
CA ALA A 206 12.63 3.32 -8.00
C ALA A 206 11.28 3.16 -7.25
N VAL A 207 10.39 4.16 -7.34
CA VAL A 207 9.02 4.02 -6.81
C VAL A 207 8.29 2.95 -7.61
N PRO A 208 7.96 1.80 -7.01
CA PRO A 208 7.41 0.67 -7.75
C PRO A 208 5.91 0.84 -8.00
N VAL A 209 5.47 0.49 -9.20
CA VAL A 209 4.05 0.34 -9.56
C VAL A 209 3.95 -0.94 -10.37
N ASP A 210 3.10 -1.88 -9.97
CA ASP A 210 2.92 -3.12 -10.72
C ASP A 210 2.27 -2.88 -12.08
N GLY A 211 2.69 -3.65 -13.07
CA GLY A 211 2.24 -3.57 -14.45
C GLY A 211 1.26 -4.69 -14.85
N SER A 212 0.58 -5.32 -13.86
CA SER A 212 -0.32 -6.45 -14.09
C SER A 212 -1.70 -6.21 -13.52
N SER A 213 -2.73 -6.22 -14.36
CA SER A 213 -4.14 -6.18 -13.91
C SER A 213 -4.65 -7.51 -13.33
N LYS A 214 -3.83 -8.56 -13.30
CA LYS A 214 -4.20 -9.91 -12.84
C LYS A 214 -4.09 -10.09 -11.33
N ILE A 215 -3.36 -9.20 -10.70
CA ILE A 215 -3.19 -9.17 -9.24
C ILE A 215 -3.70 -7.82 -8.78
N GLU A 216 -4.48 -7.81 -7.70
CA GLU A 216 -4.99 -6.55 -7.14
C GLU A 216 -3.84 -5.68 -6.64
N ASP A 217 -3.87 -4.39 -6.98
CA ASP A 217 -2.86 -3.39 -6.61
C ASP A 217 -2.59 -3.38 -5.10
N ASP A 218 -3.65 -3.40 -4.27
CA ASP A 218 -3.55 -3.41 -2.82
C ASP A 218 -2.79 -4.65 -2.30
N LEU A 219 -2.95 -5.79 -2.97
CA LEU A 219 -2.23 -7.02 -2.63
C LEU A 219 -0.73 -6.87 -2.94
N MET A 220 -0.38 -6.29 -4.10
CA MET A 220 1.00 -6.06 -4.50
C MET A 220 1.69 -5.01 -3.62
N GLU A 221 1.02 -3.91 -3.31
CA GLU A 221 1.54 -2.90 -2.39
C GLU A 221 1.72 -3.46 -0.97
N SER A 222 0.84 -4.38 -0.54
CA SER A 222 0.92 -4.99 0.78
C SER A 222 2.11 -5.92 0.97
N ILE A 223 2.70 -6.51 -0.08
CA ILE A 223 3.92 -7.33 0.05
C ILE A 223 5.21 -6.52 0.00
N GLU A 224 5.15 -5.22 -0.28
CA GLU A 224 6.31 -4.33 -0.19
C GLU A 224 6.83 -4.20 1.26
N PRO A 225 8.08 -3.75 1.50
CA PRO A 225 9.03 -3.28 0.51
C PRO A 225 9.84 -4.42 -0.14
N PHE A 226 10.29 -4.18 -1.37
CA PHE A 226 11.36 -4.94 -2.01
C PHE A 226 12.70 -4.24 -1.81
N ALA A 227 13.77 -5.00 -1.59
CA ALA A 227 15.12 -4.47 -1.41
C ALA A 227 15.73 -4.15 -2.78
N MET A 228 15.63 -2.89 -3.21
CA MET A 228 16.09 -2.44 -4.53
C MET A 228 17.61 -2.58 -4.73
N GLN A 229 18.42 -2.63 -3.65
CA GLN A 229 19.84 -2.91 -3.72
C GLN A 229 20.18 -4.29 -4.30
N ASP A 230 19.21 -5.20 -4.35
CA ASP A 230 19.38 -6.53 -4.93
C ASP A 230 18.96 -6.57 -6.42
N ALA A 231 18.45 -5.47 -6.96
CA ALA A 231 18.10 -5.37 -8.37
C ALA A 231 19.37 -5.40 -9.23
N ILE A 232 19.37 -6.25 -10.22
CA ILE A 232 20.49 -6.45 -11.15
C ILE A 232 19.98 -6.32 -12.59
N PRO A 233 20.86 -6.06 -13.57
CA PRO A 233 20.49 -6.07 -14.99
C PRO A 233 19.83 -7.39 -15.38
N PHE A 234 18.73 -7.31 -16.11
CA PHE A 234 17.96 -8.47 -16.53
C PHE A 234 18.78 -9.42 -17.39
N GLN A 235 18.64 -10.72 -17.11
CA GLN A 235 19.14 -11.81 -17.94
C GLN A 235 18.09 -12.94 -17.95
N THR A 236 17.84 -13.56 -19.09
CA THR A 236 16.86 -14.64 -19.26
C THR A 236 17.15 -15.85 -18.37
N ALA A 237 18.41 -16.08 -18.00
CA ALA A 237 18.81 -17.17 -17.09
C ALA A 237 18.09 -17.14 -15.73
N TYR A 238 17.66 -15.99 -15.24
CA TYR A 238 16.92 -15.87 -13.98
C TYR A 238 15.46 -16.35 -14.07
N LEU A 239 14.94 -16.53 -15.27
CA LEU A 239 13.60 -17.08 -15.48
C LEU A 239 13.58 -18.61 -15.38
N ALA A 240 14.74 -19.29 -15.42
CA ALA A 240 14.82 -20.75 -15.37
C ALA A 240 14.16 -21.32 -14.10
N GLY A 241 13.14 -22.17 -14.28
CA GLY A 241 12.37 -22.78 -13.20
C GLY A 241 11.30 -21.86 -12.56
N TYR A 242 11.13 -20.65 -13.05
CA TYR A 242 10.09 -19.70 -12.67
C TYR A 242 9.25 -19.32 -13.88
N VAL A 243 8.13 -18.68 -13.64
CA VAL A 243 7.33 -18.06 -14.69
C VAL A 243 7.41 -16.53 -14.58
N ALA A 244 7.27 -15.85 -15.69
CA ALA A 244 7.13 -14.39 -15.68
C ALA A 244 5.73 -14.03 -16.17
N ASP A 245 5.11 -13.07 -15.49
CA ASP A 245 3.89 -12.43 -15.98
C ASP A 245 4.27 -11.37 -17.02
N LYS A 246 3.47 -11.26 -18.07
CA LYS A 246 3.63 -10.22 -19.08
C LYS A 246 2.80 -9.02 -18.67
N TYR A 247 3.39 -7.82 -18.66
CA TYR A 247 2.62 -6.63 -18.34
C TYR A 247 1.44 -6.45 -19.30
N ASP A 248 0.30 -6.05 -18.75
CA ASP A 248 -0.92 -5.67 -19.47
C ASP A 248 -1.40 -4.25 -19.09
N VAL A 249 -0.70 -3.60 -18.15
CA VAL A 249 -0.82 -2.17 -17.84
C VAL A 249 0.48 -1.48 -18.25
N SER A 250 0.38 -0.47 -19.12
CA SER A 250 1.55 0.23 -19.64
C SER A 250 2.20 1.14 -18.58
N ALA A 251 3.43 1.59 -18.85
CA ALA A 251 4.08 2.58 -17.99
C ALA A 251 3.31 3.90 -17.98
N GLU A 252 2.79 4.31 -19.14
CA GLU A 252 1.99 5.52 -19.31
C GLU A 252 0.70 5.47 -18.45
N ASP A 253 -0.01 4.34 -18.46
CA ASP A 253 -1.22 4.13 -17.63
C ASP A 253 -0.91 4.10 -16.13
N SER A 254 0.33 3.78 -15.76
CA SER A 254 0.82 3.70 -14.39
C SER A 254 1.30 5.04 -13.82
N ILE A 255 1.50 6.06 -14.64
CA ILE A 255 2.05 7.38 -14.26
C ILE A 255 1.17 8.04 -13.18
N GLU A 256 -0.13 8.02 -13.34
CA GLU A 256 -1.03 8.66 -12.35
C GLU A 256 -0.88 8.03 -10.97
N ARG A 257 -0.77 6.71 -10.92
CA ARG A 257 -0.54 5.95 -9.67
C ARG A 257 0.82 6.28 -9.05
N ALA A 258 1.88 6.34 -9.88
CA ALA A 258 3.21 6.75 -9.43
C ALA A 258 3.19 8.16 -8.85
N ASN A 259 2.62 9.13 -9.55
CA ASN A 259 2.51 10.50 -9.10
C ASN A 259 1.74 10.62 -7.77
N LYS A 260 0.65 9.87 -7.61
CA LYS A 260 -0.11 9.83 -6.35
C LYS A 260 0.72 9.27 -5.19
N ARG A 261 1.49 8.20 -5.43
CA ARG A 261 2.39 7.61 -4.41
C ARG A 261 3.50 8.59 -4.02
N ILE A 262 4.13 9.25 -4.99
CA ILE A 262 5.19 10.23 -4.75
C ILE A 262 4.65 11.41 -3.96
N ARG A 263 3.51 11.99 -4.35
CA ARG A 263 2.88 13.11 -3.63
C ARG A 263 2.55 12.73 -2.19
N ARG A 264 1.92 11.59 -1.98
CA ARG A 264 1.58 11.08 -0.65
C ARG A 264 2.84 10.89 0.21
N SER A 265 3.88 10.26 -0.32
CA SER A 265 5.14 10.04 0.40
C SER A 265 5.84 11.36 0.71
N THR A 266 5.73 12.36 -0.17
CA THR A 266 6.24 13.72 0.05
C THR A 266 5.50 14.35 1.23
N GLU A 267 4.18 14.36 1.24
CA GLU A 267 3.36 14.91 2.33
C GLU A 267 3.67 14.23 3.66
N GLU A 268 3.73 12.90 3.69
CA GLU A 268 4.06 12.12 4.89
C GLU A 268 5.48 12.44 5.42
N THR A 269 6.46 12.57 4.52
CA THR A 269 7.84 12.89 4.88
C THR A 269 7.95 14.29 5.49
N PHE A 270 7.33 15.29 4.88
CA PHE A 270 7.32 16.65 5.43
C PHE A 270 6.52 16.74 6.73
N GLN A 271 5.40 16.04 6.84
CA GLN A 271 4.60 15.97 8.07
C GLN A 271 5.41 15.44 9.26
N GLN A 272 6.25 14.43 9.04
CA GLN A 272 7.15 13.89 10.08
C GLN A 272 8.19 14.90 10.58
N THR A 273 8.50 15.94 9.81
CA THR A 273 9.39 17.03 10.24
C THR A 273 8.72 18.03 11.18
N VAL A 274 7.38 18.00 11.26
CA VAL A 274 6.59 18.91 12.11
C VAL A 274 6.40 18.24 13.47
N THR A 275 7.33 18.49 14.37
CA THR A 275 7.38 17.84 15.69
C THR A 275 7.02 18.80 16.82
N GLY A 276 6.64 18.28 17.99
CA GLY A 276 6.33 19.06 19.18
C GLY A 276 4.85 19.47 19.29
N TYR A 277 3.98 18.89 18.48
CA TYR A 277 2.54 19.11 18.48
C TYR A 277 1.78 17.81 18.76
N ASP A 278 0.57 17.93 19.31
CA ASP A 278 -0.28 16.76 19.60
C ASP A 278 -0.99 16.25 18.35
N SER A 279 -1.30 17.17 17.40
CA SER A 279 -1.90 16.84 16.11
C SER A 279 -1.30 17.71 15.02
N VAL A 280 -1.07 17.11 13.85
CA VAL A 280 -0.58 17.80 12.65
C VAL A 280 -1.41 17.32 11.47
N LYS A 281 -2.00 18.25 10.73
CA LYS A 281 -2.78 17.98 9.51
C LYS A 281 -2.25 18.82 8.36
N VAL A 282 -2.18 18.21 7.17
CA VAL A 282 -1.92 18.95 5.94
C VAL A 282 -3.13 19.86 5.66
N ASP A 283 -2.87 21.13 5.48
CA ASP A 283 -3.86 22.16 5.19
C ASP A 283 -3.84 22.49 3.69
N ASN A 284 -2.64 22.68 3.15
CA ASN A 284 -2.42 22.89 1.72
C ASN A 284 -1.09 22.26 1.30
N SER A 285 -1.04 21.71 0.08
CA SER A 285 0.18 21.14 -0.51
C SER A 285 0.30 21.54 -1.99
N SER A 286 1.43 22.12 -2.36
CA SER A 286 1.85 22.33 -3.75
C SER A 286 3.09 21.48 -3.99
N ILE A 287 2.98 20.47 -4.84
CA ILE A 287 4.06 19.52 -5.16
C ILE A 287 4.24 19.48 -6.67
N GLN A 288 5.40 19.93 -7.14
CA GLN A 288 5.81 19.90 -8.53
C GLN A 288 6.79 18.75 -8.74
N LEU A 289 6.48 17.87 -9.70
CA LEU A 289 7.34 16.74 -10.06
C LEU A 289 8.16 17.06 -11.30
N HIS A 290 9.42 16.66 -11.32
CA HIS A 290 10.32 16.84 -12.47
C HIS A 290 11.38 15.75 -12.54
N GLY A 291 12.09 15.69 -13.69
CA GLY A 291 13.17 14.71 -13.89
C GLY A 291 12.70 13.27 -14.08
N GLY A 292 11.44 13.06 -14.52
CA GLY A 292 10.81 11.75 -14.62
C GLY A 292 11.54 10.74 -15.46
N LYS A 293 11.85 9.57 -14.89
CA LYS A 293 12.40 8.40 -15.57
C LYS A 293 11.62 7.18 -15.17
N ALA A 294 11.35 6.29 -16.13
CA ALA A 294 10.72 5.01 -15.86
C ALA A 294 11.66 3.87 -16.29
N LYS A 295 11.65 2.77 -15.54
CA LYS A 295 12.38 1.53 -15.83
C LYS A 295 11.42 0.36 -15.73
N TYR A 296 11.64 -0.67 -16.55
CA TYR A 296 10.90 -1.92 -16.47
C TYR A 296 11.67 -2.92 -15.61
N ALA A 297 11.02 -3.49 -14.60
CA ALA A 297 11.64 -4.47 -13.72
C ALA A 297 10.75 -5.69 -13.48
N LEU A 298 11.38 -6.83 -13.16
CA LEU A 298 10.70 -8.05 -12.75
C LEU A 298 10.96 -8.32 -11.27
N PHE A 299 9.87 -8.47 -10.49
CA PHE A 299 9.94 -8.70 -9.04
C PHE A 299 9.52 -10.12 -8.66
N PRO A 300 10.23 -10.76 -7.70
CA PRO A 300 9.99 -12.13 -7.32
C PRO A 300 8.79 -12.23 -6.37
N VAL A 301 7.75 -12.92 -6.80
CA VAL A 301 6.53 -13.11 -6.00
C VAL A 301 6.17 -14.59 -5.99
N TRP A 302 5.92 -15.15 -4.81
CA TRP A 302 5.30 -16.46 -4.66
C TRP A 302 3.79 -16.30 -4.64
N LEU A 303 3.08 -16.95 -5.56
CA LEU A 303 1.63 -16.90 -5.68
C LEU A 303 1.02 -18.27 -5.37
N LEU A 304 -0.12 -18.25 -4.69
CA LEU A 304 -0.97 -19.40 -4.47
C LEU A 304 -2.43 -18.99 -4.69
N SER A 305 -3.07 -19.58 -5.67
CA SER A 305 -4.49 -19.40 -5.95
C SER A 305 -5.29 -20.56 -5.38
N THR A 306 -6.35 -20.28 -4.64
CA THR A 306 -7.24 -21.25 -4.00
C THR A 306 -8.69 -20.96 -4.36
N SER A 307 -9.38 -21.92 -4.95
CA SER A 307 -10.83 -21.82 -5.15
C SER A 307 -11.59 -22.47 -3.99
N TRP A 308 -12.50 -21.71 -3.37
CA TRP A 308 -13.36 -22.21 -2.31
C TRP A 308 -14.77 -21.60 -2.39
N ARG A 309 -15.78 -22.47 -2.46
CA ARG A 309 -17.20 -22.09 -2.59
C ARG A 309 -17.50 -21.21 -3.81
N GLY A 310 -16.76 -21.38 -4.89
CA GLY A 310 -16.94 -20.60 -6.13
C GLY A 310 -16.23 -19.25 -6.15
N GLU A 311 -15.53 -18.88 -5.07
CA GLU A 311 -14.68 -17.72 -5.00
C GLU A 311 -13.21 -18.11 -5.10
N ASN A 312 -12.39 -17.27 -5.75
CA ASN A 312 -10.96 -17.45 -5.84
C ASN A 312 -10.26 -16.54 -4.82
N TYR A 313 -9.34 -17.14 -4.07
CA TYR A 313 -8.50 -16.47 -3.09
C TYR A 313 -7.07 -16.51 -3.58
N LEU A 314 -6.50 -15.35 -3.81
CA LEU A 314 -5.10 -15.22 -4.22
C LEU A 314 -4.25 -14.80 -3.02
N PHE A 315 -3.14 -15.50 -2.83
CA PHE A 315 -2.14 -15.21 -1.83
C PHE A 315 -0.85 -14.84 -2.52
N ALA A 316 -0.21 -13.78 -2.04
CA ALA A 316 1.07 -13.33 -2.52
C ALA A 316 2.11 -13.30 -1.39
N MET A 317 3.34 -13.65 -1.70
CA MET A 317 4.46 -13.54 -0.79
C MET A 317 5.67 -12.93 -1.51
N ASN A 318 6.27 -11.93 -0.88
CA ASN A 318 7.51 -11.34 -1.35
C ASN A 318 8.62 -12.41 -1.38
N GLY A 319 9.20 -12.64 -2.56
CA GLY A 319 10.23 -13.66 -2.79
C GLY A 319 11.59 -13.36 -2.17
N GLN A 320 11.81 -12.14 -1.67
CA GLN A 320 13.02 -11.75 -0.93
C GLN A 320 12.82 -11.86 0.58
N THR A 321 11.75 -11.22 1.11
CA THR A 321 11.55 -11.04 2.56
C THR A 321 10.71 -12.15 3.18
N GLY A 322 9.88 -12.81 2.39
CA GLY A 322 8.91 -13.79 2.87
C GLY A 322 7.67 -13.14 3.52
N LYS A 323 7.48 -11.83 3.36
CA LYS A 323 6.25 -11.17 3.79
C LYS A 323 5.08 -11.72 3.00
N PHE A 324 4.12 -12.29 3.72
CA PHE A 324 2.98 -13.02 3.16
C PHE A 324 1.70 -12.23 3.38
N VAL A 325 0.90 -12.08 2.35
CA VAL A 325 -0.38 -11.37 2.36
C VAL A 325 -1.41 -12.15 1.56
N GLY A 326 -2.68 -12.02 1.92
CA GLY A 326 -3.82 -12.60 1.23
C GLY A 326 -5.02 -12.71 2.14
N ASP A 327 -6.20 -12.53 1.59
CA ASP A 327 -7.44 -12.62 2.34
C ASP A 327 -7.79 -14.06 2.67
N LEU A 328 -8.03 -14.31 3.94
CA LEU A 328 -8.36 -15.64 4.44
C LEU A 328 -9.85 -15.72 4.73
N PRO A 329 -10.58 -16.62 4.06
CA PRO A 329 -12.01 -16.79 4.34
C PRO A 329 -12.25 -17.43 5.70
N VAL A 330 -13.36 -17.02 6.31
CA VAL A 330 -13.83 -17.63 7.56
C VAL A 330 -14.86 -18.70 7.24
N ASP A 331 -14.61 -19.93 7.67
CA ASP A 331 -15.62 -20.99 7.61
C ASP A 331 -16.72 -20.73 8.64
N LYS A 332 -17.87 -20.23 8.15
CA LYS A 332 -19.05 -19.94 8.97
C LYS A 332 -19.55 -21.15 9.77
N GLY A 333 -19.32 -22.38 9.26
CA GLY A 333 -19.66 -23.63 9.97
C GLY A 333 -18.72 -23.89 11.14
N ALA A 334 -17.41 -23.72 10.91
CA ALA A 334 -16.40 -23.82 11.98
C ALA A 334 -16.60 -22.72 13.03
N ALA A 335 -16.87 -21.49 12.60
CA ALA A 335 -17.14 -20.36 13.49
C ALA A 335 -18.33 -20.62 14.40
N ARG A 336 -19.46 -21.14 13.87
CA ARG A 336 -20.64 -21.51 14.68
C ARG A 336 -20.32 -22.61 15.69
N LYS A 337 -19.61 -23.67 15.29
CA LYS A 337 -19.19 -24.74 16.21
C LYS A 337 -18.29 -24.21 17.32
N TRP A 338 -17.35 -23.32 16.96
CA TRP A 338 -16.43 -22.72 17.93
C TRP A 338 -17.17 -21.81 18.91
N MET A 339 -18.10 -20.99 18.42
CA MET A 339 -18.95 -20.12 19.25
C MET A 339 -19.81 -20.94 20.22
N LEU A 340 -20.48 -22.00 19.75
CA LEU A 340 -21.28 -22.88 20.61
C LEU A 340 -20.42 -23.58 21.67
N GLY A 341 -19.22 -24.05 21.31
CA GLY A 341 -18.28 -24.65 22.24
C GLY A 341 -17.80 -23.67 23.30
N LEU A 342 -17.45 -22.44 22.91
CA LEU A 342 -17.01 -21.39 23.81
C LEU A 342 -18.16 -20.97 24.77
N THR A 343 -19.37 -20.81 24.23
CA THR A 343 -20.56 -20.46 25.03
C THR A 343 -20.83 -21.55 26.06
N ALA A 344 -20.78 -22.83 25.68
CA ALA A 344 -20.96 -23.94 26.61
C ALA A 344 -19.88 -23.97 27.72
N ALA A 345 -18.61 -23.75 27.33
CA ALA A 345 -17.49 -23.70 28.27
C ALA A 345 -17.62 -22.55 29.28
N LEU A 346 -17.95 -21.34 28.78
CA LEU A 346 -18.15 -20.16 29.63
C LEU A 346 -19.37 -20.33 30.57
N SER A 347 -20.45 -20.93 30.08
CA SER A 347 -21.63 -21.22 30.91
C SER A 347 -21.31 -22.22 32.01
N ALA A 348 -20.55 -23.28 31.68
CA ALA A 348 -20.12 -24.25 32.66
C ALA A 348 -19.17 -23.63 33.71
N ALA A 349 -18.25 -22.79 33.29
CA ALA A 349 -17.33 -22.08 34.17
C ALA A 349 -18.08 -21.11 35.11
N SER A 350 -19.02 -20.32 34.57
CA SER A 350 -19.82 -19.39 35.37
C SER A 350 -20.73 -20.12 36.38
N TYR A 351 -21.32 -21.26 35.98
CA TYR A 351 -22.07 -22.13 36.90
C TYR A 351 -21.17 -22.70 37.99
N GLY A 352 -19.97 -23.16 37.65
CA GLY A 352 -18.99 -23.65 38.63
C GLY A 352 -18.56 -22.59 39.64
N VAL A 353 -18.31 -21.36 39.19
CA VAL A 353 -18.00 -20.23 40.08
C VAL A 353 -19.17 -19.93 41.02
N MET A 354 -20.40 -19.87 40.47
CA MET A 354 -21.58 -19.61 41.27
C MET A 354 -21.82 -20.70 42.33
N TRP A 355 -21.59 -21.96 41.95
CA TRP A 355 -21.69 -23.10 42.90
C TRP A 355 -20.62 -23.05 44.00
N LEU A 356 -19.38 -22.65 43.67
CA LEU A 356 -18.31 -22.45 44.64
C LEU A 356 -18.61 -21.30 45.62
N LEU A 357 -19.16 -20.19 45.15
CA LEU A 357 -19.57 -19.04 45.98
C LEU A 357 -20.72 -19.44 46.92
N TRP A 358 -21.66 -20.25 46.45
CA TRP A 358 -22.73 -20.80 47.28
C TRP A 358 -22.18 -21.74 48.35
N LEU A 359 -21.24 -22.63 48.02
CA LEU A 359 -20.56 -23.50 49.00
C LEU A 359 -19.78 -22.70 50.07
N ALA A 360 -19.15 -21.61 49.64
CA ALA A 360 -18.41 -20.72 50.55
C ALA A 360 -19.31 -19.80 51.38
N ARG A 361 -20.66 -19.92 51.27
CA ARG A 361 -21.66 -19.06 51.93
C ARG A 361 -21.44 -17.55 51.72
N ILE A 362 -20.92 -17.18 50.54
CA ILE A 362 -20.72 -15.78 50.14
C ILE A 362 -21.96 -15.24 49.40
N LEU A 363 -22.77 -16.15 48.84
CA LEU A 363 -24.09 -15.90 48.24
C LEU A 363 -25.16 -16.58 49.06
#